data_622fa447c9b00aab9ee33d6fa03919ff
#
_entry.id   622fa447c9b00aab9ee33d6fa03919ff
#
_cell.length_a   1.000
_cell.length_b   1.000
_cell.length_c   1.000
_cell.angle_alpha   90.00
_cell.angle_beta   90.00
_cell.angle_gamma   90.00
#
_symmetry.space_group_name_H-M   'P 1'
#
loop_
_entity.id
_entity.type
_entity.pdbx_description
1 polymer ?
#
loop_
_entity_poly.entity_id
_entity_poly.type
_entity_poly.pdbx_seq_one_letter_code
_entity_poly.pdbx_strand_id
1 'polypeptide(L)'
;LQAGVIATALILLLLLAALRSWRLSLLALAPLALAGLLTLATCVFIGLPLNLANIIALPLLFAQGVAFDIYYVAAWRAGERALLPSALTRAVLYSALTNGTAFGTLALSGHPGTAGMGVMLTLSLVFAMLTVLLTLPSLLTLLAPDAGRQGGVASPFA
;
A
#
# COMPACT_ATOMS: atom_id res chain seq x y z
N LEU A 1 -15.43 -1.64 -15.45
CA LEU A 1 -15.81 -2.47 -14.30
C LEU A 1 -15.03 -3.80 -14.26
N GLN A 2 -15.03 -4.59 -15.34
CA GLN A 2 -14.37 -5.90 -15.39
C GLN A 2 -12.88 -5.83 -15.06
N ALA A 3 -12.13 -4.89 -15.62
CA ALA A 3 -10.71 -4.72 -15.34
C ALA A 3 -10.42 -4.43 -13.85
N GLY A 4 -11.25 -3.61 -13.21
CA GLY A 4 -11.13 -3.32 -11.78
C GLY A 4 -11.38 -4.54 -10.90
N VAL A 5 -12.41 -5.33 -11.23
CA VAL A 5 -12.72 -6.57 -10.51
C VAL A 5 -11.58 -7.59 -10.66
N ILE A 6 -11.06 -7.77 -11.88
CA ILE A 6 -9.94 -8.67 -12.15
C ILE A 6 -8.70 -8.21 -11.38
N ALA A 7 -8.37 -6.92 -11.41
CA ALA A 7 -7.23 -6.38 -10.68
C ALA A 7 -7.36 -6.60 -9.16
N THR A 8 -8.53 -6.34 -8.59
CA THR A 8 -8.79 -6.56 -7.16
C THR A 8 -8.69 -8.04 -6.80
N ALA A 9 -9.23 -8.94 -7.65
CA ALA A 9 -9.13 -10.38 -7.43
C ALA A 9 -7.68 -10.88 -7.49
N LEU A 10 -6.89 -10.39 -8.45
CA LEU A 10 -5.46 -10.71 -8.55
C LEU A 10 -4.66 -10.18 -7.34
N ILE A 11 -4.95 -8.98 -6.88
CA ILE A 11 -4.33 -8.40 -5.68
C ILE A 11 -4.65 -9.24 -4.45
N LEU A 12 -5.91 -9.63 -4.27
CA LEU A 12 -6.32 -10.49 -3.17
C LEU A 12 -5.63 -11.85 -3.23
N LEU A 13 -5.57 -12.46 -4.41
CA LEU A 13 -4.88 -13.72 -4.63
C LEU A 13 -3.39 -13.61 -4.30
N LEU A 14 -2.74 -12.53 -4.70
CA LEU A 14 -1.33 -12.26 -4.43
C LEU A 14 -1.08 -12.06 -2.93
N LEU A 15 -1.94 -11.30 -2.25
CA LEU A 15 -1.89 -11.14 -0.79
C LEU A 15 -2.09 -12.48 -0.06
N LEU A 16 -3.05 -13.29 -0.50
CA LEU A 16 -3.28 -14.62 0.06
C LEU A 16 -2.08 -15.54 -0.14
N ALA A 17 -1.48 -15.52 -1.32
CA ALA A 17 -0.28 -16.30 -1.62
C ALA A 17 0.93 -15.86 -0.79
N ALA A 18 1.13 -14.54 -0.65
CA ALA A 18 2.26 -13.97 0.09
C ALA A 18 2.09 -14.13 1.61
N LEU A 19 0.91 -13.84 2.13
CA LEU A 19 0.65 -13.85 3.57
C LEU A 19 0.17 -15.19 4.10
N ARG A 20 -0.27 -16.09 3.22
CA ARG A 20 -0.75 -17.45 3.58
C ARG A 20 -1.77 -17.46 4.73
N SER A 21 -2.49 -16.35 4.92
CA SER A 21 -3.47 -16.15 5.98
C SER A 21 -4.58 -15.23 5.51
N TRP A 22 -5.81 -15.75 5.49
CA TRP A 22 -6.98 -14.98 5.09
C TRP A 22 -7.20 -13.73 5.97
N ARG A 23 -7.00 -13.88 7.27
CA ARG A 23 -7.17 -12.78 8.23
C ARG A 23 -6.16 -11.65 7.98
N LEU A 24 -4.89 -11.97 7.78
CA LEU A 24 -3.85 -10.98 7.53
C LEU A 24 -4.02 -10.32 6.16
N SER A 25 -4.49 -11.06 5.15
CA SER A 25 -4.78 -10.50 3.83
C SER A 25 -5.93 -9.50 3.87
N LEU A 26 -7.00 -9.80 4.62
CA LEU A 26 -8.11 -8.86 4.82
C LEU A 26 -7.68 -7.62 5.62
N LEU A 27 -6.82 -7.80 6.64
CA LEU A 27 -6.27 -6.69 7.41
C LEU A 27 -5.41 -5.76 6.55
N ALA A 28 -4.61 -6.32 5.65
CA ALA A 28 -3.80 -5.57 4.70
C ALA A 28 -4.66 -4.81 3.65
N LEU A 29 -5.82 -5.35 3.29
CA LEU A 29 -6.73 -4.66 2.36
C LEU A 29 -7.36 -3.39 2.96
N ALA A 30 -7.48 -3.28 4.27
CA ALA A 30 -8.11 -2.13 4.92
C ALA A 30 -7.35 -0.81 4.67
N PRO A 31 -6.03 -0.68 4.96
CA PRO A 31 -5.27 0.52 4.64
C PRO A 31 -5.22 0.81 3.14
N LEU A 32 -5.16 -0.23 2.31
CA LEU A 32 -5.15 -0.11 0.87
C LEU A 32 -6.47 0.48 0.33
N ALA A 33 -7.61 -0.03 0.79
CA ALA A 33 -8.91 0.49 0.44
C ALA A 33 -9.09 1.94 0.90
N LEU A 34 -8.64 2.25 2.11
CA LEU A 34 -8.67 3.61 2.66
C LEU A 34 -7.81 4.57 1.83
N ALA A 35 -6.59 4.15 1.45
CA ALA A 35 -5.72 4.94 0.58
C ALA A 35 -6.36 5.23 -0.78
N GLY A 36 -7.00 4.22 -1.38
CA GLY A 36 -7.72 4.36 -2.64
C GLY A 36 -8.89 5.34 -2.52
N LEU A 37 -9.70 5.22 -1.48
CA LEU A 37 -10.82 6.13 -1.22
C LEU A 37 -10.36 7.56 -1.00
N LEU A 38 -9.32 7.79 -0.19
CA LEU A 38 -8.76 9.12 0.06
C LEU A 38 -8.19 9.73 -1.22
N THR A 39 -7.52 8.92 -2.04
CA THR A 39 -6.99 9.37 -3.34
C THR A 39 -8.13 9.83 -4.25
N LEU A 40 -9.16 9.00 -4.44
CA LEU A 40 -10.30 9.33 -5.30
C LEU A 40 -11.06 10.54 -4.76
N ALA A 41 -11.32 10.61 -3.46
CA ALA A 41 -11.98 11.75 -2.83
C ALA A 41 -11.19 13.05 -3.07
N THR A 42 -9.87 13.01 -2.90
CA THR A 42 -9.01 14.17 -3.15
C THR A 42 -9.02 14.56 -4.63
N CYS A 43 -8.95 13.60 -5.56
CA CYS A 43 -9.04 13.88 -6.99
C CYS A 43 -10.36 14.57 -7.36
N VAL A 44 -11.48 14.11 -6.79
CA VAL A 44 -12.78 14.77 -6.99
C VAL A 44 -12.78 16.17 -6.40
N PHE A 45 -12.25 16.35 -5.20
CA PHE A 45 -12.21 17.63 -4.49
C PHE A 45 -11.39 18.69 -5.24
N ILE A 46 -10.25 18.30 -5.83
CA ILE A 46 -9.40 19.21 -6.62
C ILE A 46 -9.86 19.36 -8.08
N GLY A 47 -10.97 18.71 -8.47
CA GLY A 47 -11.51 18.76 -9.83
C GLY A 47 -10.64 18.05 -10.87
N LEU A 48 -9.83 17.07 -10.47
CA LEU A 48 -9.01 16.29 -11.40
C LEU A 48 -9.91 15.38 -12.24
N PRO A 49 -9.96 15.56 -13.58
CA PRO A 49 -10.83 14.75 -14.42
C PRO A 49 -10.34 13.31 -14.46
N LEU A 50 -11.24 12.36 -14.23
CA LEU A 50 -10.97 10.93 -14.40
C LEU A 50 -10.97 10.61 -15.90
N ASN A 51 -9.80 10.71 -16.50
CA ASN A 51 -9.56 10.33 -17.88
C ASN A 51 -8.98 8.90 -17.98
N LEU A 52 -8.79 8.41 -19.20
CA LEU A 52 -8.28 7.07 -19.43
C LEU A 52 -6.89 6.84 -18.81
N ALA A 53 -6.02 7.85 -18.84
CA ALA A 53 -4.68 7.77 -18.23
C ALA A 53 -4.77 7.59 -16.71
N ASN A 54 -5.68 8.31 -16.04
CA ASN A 54 -5.91 8.20 -14.61
C ASN A 54 -6.49 6.83 -14.21
N ILE A 55 -7.36 6.26 -15.05
CA ILE A 55 -7.92 4.92 -14.83
C ILE A 55 -6.82 3.85 -14.88
N ILE A 56 -5.84 4.00 -15.78
CA ILE A 56 -4.68 3.10 -15.87
C ILE A 56 -3.78 3.23 -14.63
N ALA A 57 -3.73 4.40 -13.99
CA ALA A 57 -2.96 4.61 -12.77
C ALA A 57 -3.51 3.85 -11.53
N LEU A 58 -4.80 3.52 -11.50
CA LEU A 58 -5.42 2.81 -10.36
C LEU A 58 -4.78 1.45 -10.04
N PRO A 59 -4.56 0.53 -10.98
CA PRO A 59 -3.85 -0.72 -10.69
C PRO A 59 -2.44 -0.51 -10.14
N LEU A 60 -1.74 0.50 -10.62
CA LEU A 60 -0.39 0.82 -10.15
C LEU A 60 -0.39 1.34 -8.71
N LEU A 61 -1.38 2.16 -8.36
CA LEU A 61 -1.63 2.60 -6.98
C LEU A 61 -1.79 1.40 -6.04
N PHE A 62 -2.66 0.46 -6.40
CA PHE A 62 -2.89 -0.72 -5.58
C PHE A 62 -1.65 -1.60 -5.48
N ALA A 63 -0.90 -1.79 -6.57
CA ALA A 63 0.32 -2.59 -6.56
C ALA A 63 1.38 -2.05 -5.59
N GLN A 64 1.54 -0.73 -5.50
CA GLN A 64 2.47 -0.10 -4.56
C GLN A 64 2.02 -0.22 -3.11
N GLY A 65 0.73 -0.01 -2.83
CA GLY A 65 0.18 -0.17 -1.49
C GLY A 65 0.33 -1.60 -0.99
N VAL A 66 0.03 -2.59 -1.83
CA VAL A 66 0.21 -4.02 -1.52
C VAL A 66 1.65 -4.34 -1.11
N ALA A 67 2.64 -3.76 -1.81
CA ALA A 67 4.04 -4.00 -1.46
C ALA A 67 4.37 -3.51 -0.04
N PHE A 68 3.90 -2.34 0.34
CA PHE A 68 4.08 -1.81 1.69
C PHE A 68 3.38 -2.68 2.75
N ASP A 69 2.14 -3.08 2.50
CA ASP A 69 1.38 -3.96 3.40
C ASP A 69 2.09 -5.30 3.63
N ILE A 70 2.59 -5.93 2.56
CA ILE A 70 3.33 -7.20 2.65
C ILE A 70 4.57 -7.04 3.52
N TYR A 71 5.35 -5.98 3.34
CA TYR A 71 6.55 -5.74 4.14
C TYR A 71 6.23 -5.60 5.63
N TYR A 72 5.21 -4.83 5.98
CA TYR A 72 4.82 -4.64 7.38
C TYR A 72 4.25 -5.91 8.02
N VAL A 73 3.39 -6.63 7.31
CA VAL A 73 2.84 -7.90 7.81
C VAL A 73 3.93 -8.96 7.93
N ALA A 74 4.89 -9.03 7.00
CA ALA A 74 6.02 -9.94 7.08
C ALA A 74 6.92 -9.64 8.29
N ALA A 75 7.23 -8.37 8.54
CA ALA A 75 7.99 -7.94 9.70
C ALA A 75 7.27 -8.28 11.02
N TRP A 76 5.95 -8.05 11.07
CA TRP A 76 5.12 -8.42 12.22
C TRP A 76 5.17 -9.93 12.49
N ARG A 77 5.09 -10.75 11.46
CA ARG A 77 5.20 -12.21 11.58
C ARG A 77 6.60 -12.66 11.99
N ALA A 78 7.63 -11.92 11.62
CA ALA A 78 9.01 -12.15 12.07
C ALA A 78 9.25 -11.74 13.53
N GLY A 79 8.24 -11.20 14.22
CA GLY A 79 8.32 -10.80 15.63
C GLY A 79 8.68 -9.34 15.87
N GLU A 80 8.83 -8.54 14.81
CA GLU A 80 9.07 -7.09 14.94
C GLU A 80 7.82 -6.40 15.49
N ARG A 81 7.90 -5.91 16.72
CA ARG A 81 6.77 -5.23 17.39
C ARG A 81 6.84 -3.72 17.31
N ALA A 82 8.04 -3.18 17.18
CA ALA A 82 8.27 -1.75 17.05
C ALA A 82 8.41 -1.36 15.57
N LEU A 83 7.33 -1.54 14.79
CA LEU A 83 7.35 -1.34 13.35
C LEU A 83 7.73 0.10 12.96
N LEU A 84 7.18 1.11 13.63
CA LEU A 84 7.39 2.52 13.27
C LEU A 84 8.85 3.00 13.41
N PRO A 85 9.60 2.69 14.48
CA PRO A 85 11.01 3.08 14.59
C PRO A 85 11.96 2.15 13.82
N SER A 86 11.46 1.13 13.13
CA SER A 86 12.26 0.11 12.47
C SER A 86 13.03 0.61 11.25
N ALA A 87 14.07 -0.11 10.88
CA ALA A 87 14.79 0.11 9.62
C ALA A 87 13.87 -0.08 8.40
N LEU A 88 12.87 -0.96 8.52
CA LEU A 88 11.86 -1.19 7.49
C LEU A 88 11.07 0.09 7.19
N THR A 89 10.57 0.79 8.21
CA THR A 89 9.82 2.03 8.01
C THR A 89 10.66 3.08 7.31
N ARG A 90 11.94 3.22 7.66
CA ARG A 90 12.85 4.12 6.94
C ARG A 90 13.03 3.71 5.48
N ALA A 91 13.20 2.42 5.20
CA ALA A 91 13.33 1.91 3.83
C ALA A 91 12.05 2.17 3.01
N VAL A 92 10.87 1.91 3.58
CA VAL A 92 9.57 2.19 2.94
C VAL A 92 9.41 3.69 2.69
N LEU A 93 9.78 4.54 3.64
CA LEU A 93 9.73 6.00 3.51
C LEU A 93 10.62 6.49 2.36
N TYR A 94 11.88 6.02 2.29
CA TYR A 94 12.78 6.39 1.19
C TYR A 94 12.28 5.87 -0.17
N SER A 95 11.73 4.65 -0.22
CA SER A 95 11.14 4.09 -1.43
C SER A 95 9.93 4.93 -1.88
N ALA A 96 9.05 5.30 -0.95
CA ALA A 96 7.92 6.16 -1.23
C ALA A 96 8.37 7.56 -1.72
N LEU A 97 9.39 8.12 -1.11
CA LEU A 97 9.94 9.42 -1.51
C LEU A 97 10.52 9.38 -2.93
N THR A 98 11.27 8.34 -3.25
CA THR A 98 11.85 8.14 -4.59
C THR A 98 10.76 7.99 -5.65
N ASN A 99 9.78 7.12 -5.40
CA ASN A 99 8.66 6.92 -6.31
C ASN A 99 7.79 8.19 -6.43
N GLY A 100 7.53 8.87 -5.30
CA GLY A 100 6.79 10.12 -5.27
C GLY A 100 7.47 11.23 -6.07
N THR A 101 8.79 11.32 -6.01
CA THR A 101 9.57 12.25 -6.84
C THR A 101 9.44 11.89 -8.32
N ALA A 102 9.56 10.61 -8.68
CA ALA A 102 9.43 10.14 -10.05
C ALA A 102 8.02 10.44 -10.62
N PHE A 103 6.98 10.13 -9.87
CA PHE A 103 5.59 10.44 -10.30
C PHE A 103 5.28 11.94 -10.26
N GLY A 104 5.85 12.66 -9.28
CA GLY A 104 5.73 14.12 -9.20
C GLY A 104 6.30 14.83 -10.42
N THR A 105 7.35 14.31 -11.05
CA THR A 105 7.87 14.88 -12.30
C THR A 105 6.89 14.72 -13.46
N LEU A 106 6.07 13.65 -13.48
CA LEU A 106 5.01 13.50 -14.50
C LEU A 106 3.93 14.58 -14.35
N ALA A 107 3.67 15.07 -13.13
CA ALA A 107 2.72 16.14 -12.89
C ALA A 107 3.14 17.47 -13.53
N LEU A 108 4.43 17.64 -13.85
CA LEU A 108 4.98 18.80 -14.55
C LEU A 108 4.91 18.67 -16.08
N SER A 109 4.36 17.56 -16.60
CA SER A 109 4.22 17.33 -18.03
C SER A 109 3.30 18.37 -18.67
N GLY A 110 3.66 18.86 -19.86
CA GLY A 110 2.79 19.70 -20.69
C GLY A 110 1.56 18.97 -21.25
N HIS A 111 1.50 17.64 -21.15
CA HIS A 111 0.36 16.85 -21.63
C HIS A 111 -0.64 16.62 -20.50
N PRO A 112 -1.89 17.09 -20.59
CA PRO A 112 -2.85 17.05 -19.48
C PRO A 112 -3.10 15.65 -18.90
N GLY A 113 -3.16 14.61 -19.76
CA GLY A 113 -3.36 13.23 -19.32
C GLY A 113 -2.19 12.70 -18.48
N THR A 114 -0.96 13.00 -18.91
CA THR A 114 0.25 12.59 -18.16
C THR A 114 0.38 13.37 -16.86
N ALA A 115 0.12 14.65 -16.87
CA ALA A 115 0.14 15.48 -15.67
C ALA A 115 -0.90 15.01 -14.65
N GLY A 116 -2.13 14.76 -15.07
CA GLY A 116 -3.18 14.23 -14.21
C GLY A 116 -2.83 12.86 -13.60
N MET A 117 -2.25 11.97 -14.41
CA MET A 117 -1.75 10.67 -13.93
C MET A 117 -0.64 10.84 -12.87
N GLY A 118 0.30 11.75 -13.11
CA GLY A 118 1.38 12.06 -12.15
C GLY A 118 0.86 12.57 -10.80
N VAL A 119 -0.09 13.49 -10.83
CA VAL A 119 -0.75 14.01 -9.62
C VAL A 119 -1.45 12.88 -8.88
N MET A 120 -2.26 12.07 -9.57
CA MET A 120 -3.00 10.97 -8.98
C MET A 120 -2.07 9.93 -8.34
N LEU A 121 -0.99 9.52 -9.03
CA LEU A 121 -0.02 8.56 -8.51
C LEU A 121 0.74 9.11 -7.29
N THR A 122 1.11 10.37 -7.30
CA THR A 122 1.79 11.01 -6.16
C THR A 122 0.86 11.06 -4.94
N LEU A 123 -0.39 11.50 -5.11
CA LEU A 123 -1.38 11.52 -4.03
C LEU A 123 -1.64 10.12 -3.48
N SER A 124 -1.80 9.15 -4.36
CA SER A 124 -2.05 7.77 -3.97
C SER A 124 -0.92 7.17 -3.16
N LEU A 125 0.32 7.48 -3.53
CA LEU A 125 1.49 7.01 -2.81
C LEU A 125 1.59 7.63 -1.41
N VAL A 126 1.31 8.93 -1.29
CA VAL A 126 1.26 9.62 0.00
C VAL A 126 0.19 9.01 0.90
N PHE A 127 -1.04 8.80 0.38
CA PHE A 127 -2.10 8.20 1.16
C PHE A 127 -1.83 6.73 1.49
N ALA A 128 -1.29 5.93 0.55
CA ALA A 128 -0.91 4.55 0.83
C ALA A 128 0.13 4.47 1.96
N MET A 129 1.15 5.31 1.91
CA MET A 129 2.16 5.37 2.96
C MET A 129 1.55 5.78 4.32
N LEU A 130 0.75 6.84 4.34
CA LEU A 130 0.11 7.32 5.58
C LEU A 130 -0.83 6.28 6.17
N THR A 131 -1.68 5.67 5.36
CA THR A 131 -2.63 4.66 5.83
C THR A 131 -1.92 3.41 6.34
N VAL A 132 -0.90 2.93 5.64
CA VAL A 132 -0.10 1.79 6.10
C VAL A 132 0.57 2.10 7.43
N LEU A 133 1.23 3.24 7.56
CA LEU A 133 1.94 3.62 8.80
C LEU A 133 1.01 3.82 9.99
N LEU A 134 -0.18 4.38 9.78
CA LEU A 134 -1.09 4.74 10.87
C LEU A 134 -2.06 3.60 11.21
N THR A 135 -2.59 2.92 10.19
CA THR A 135 -3.67 1.94 10.42
C THR A 135 -3.16 0.52 10.56
N LEU A 136 -2.16 0.09 9.77
CA LEU A 136 -1.74 -1.30 9.76
C LEU A 136 -1.11 -1.76 11.07
N PRO A 137 -0.18 -1.02 11.71
CA PRO A 137 0.35 -1.42 13.02
C PRO A 137 -0.75 -1.52 14.09
N SER A 138 -1.69 -0.58 14.10
CA SER A 138 -2.82 -0.58 15.03
C SER A 138 -3.74 -1.78 14.82
N LEU A 139 -4.05 -2.10 13.56
CA LEU A 139 -4.86 -3.27 13.22
C LEU A 139 -4.17 -4.59 13.57
N LEU A 140 -2.87 -4.69 13.33
CA LEU A 140 -2.09 -5.89 13.67
C LEU A 140 -2.03 -6.13 15.18
N THR A 141 -1.85 -5.07 15.98
CA THR A 141 -1.84 -5.19 17.44
C THR A 141 -3.19 -5.60 18.01
N LEU A 142 -4.28 -5.07 17.48
CA LEU A 142 -5.62 -5.30 17.98
C LEU A 142 -6.22 -6.64 17.51
N LEU A 143 -6.02 -7.00 16.25
CA LEU A 143 -6.75 -8.09 15.60
C LEU A 143 -5.89 -9.33 15.29
N ALA A 144 -4.56 -9.20 15.35
CA ALA A 144 -3.63 -10.29 15.09
C ALA A 144 -2.45 -10.35 16.08
N PRO A 145 -2.69 -10.28 17.41
CA PRO A 145 -1.61 -10.29 18.41
C PRO A 145 -0.77 -11.57 18.36
N ASP A 146 -1.37 -12.70 18.02
CA ASP A 146 -0.73 -14.03 18.01
C ASP A 146 0.00 -14.35 16.69
N ALA A 147 -0.24 -13.60 15.62
CA ALA A 147 0.39 -13.85 14.33
C ALA A 147 1.93 -13.70 14.35
N GLY A 148 2.47 -13.00 15.34
CA GLY A 148 3.91 -12.85 15.55
C GLY A 148 4.51 -13.83 16.56
N ARG A 149 3.69 -14.65 17.24
CA ARG A 149 4.19 -15.69 18.16
C ARG A 149 4.58 -16.98 17.45
N GLN A 150 4.06 -17.21 16.25
CA GLN A 150 4.31 -18.42 15.48
C GLN A 150 5.67 -18.45 14.76
N GLY A 151 6.38 -17.32 14.69
CA GLY A 151 7.74 -17.23 14.10
C GLY A 151 8.89 -17.45 15.09
N GLY A 152 8.59 -17.59 16.36
CA GLY A 152 9.59 -17.68 17.45
C GLY A 152 10.08 -19.08 17.83
N VAL A 153 9.81 -20.11 17.02
CA VAL A 153 10.29 -21.48 17.29
C VAL A 153 11.16 -21.93 16.12
N ALA A 154 12.40 -21.70 16.25
CA ALA A 154 13.61 -22.45 15.90
C ALA A 154 14.75 -21.50 15.53
N SER A 155 15.53 -21.09 16.50
CA SER A 155 16.93 -20.76 16.26
C SER A 155 17.66 -22.10 16.05
N PRO A 156 18.15 -22.44 14.85
CA PRO A 156 18.94 -23.65 14.64
C PRO A 156 20.40 -23.49 15.04
N PHE A 157 20.72 -22.42 15.77
CA PHE A 157 22.07 -22.15 16.28
C PHE A 157 22.02 -21.81 17.77
N ALA A 158 21.86 -22.85 18.59
CA ALA A 158 22.26 -22.90 19.99
C ALA A 158 23.26 -24.08 20.15
#